data_ef88a2418ba13fdbe6a322c2b51b1013
#
_entry.id   ef88a2418ba13fdbe6a322c2b51b1013
#
_cell.length_a   1.000
_cell.length_b   1.000
_cell.length_c   1.000
_cell.angle_alpha   90.00
_cell.angle_beta   90.00
_cell.angle_gamma   90.00
#
_symmetry.space_group_name_H-M   'P 1'
#
loop_
_entity.id
_entity.type
_entity.pdbx_description
1 polymer ?
#
loop_
_entity_poly.entity_id
_entity_poly.type
_entity_poly.pdbx_seq_one_letter_code
_entity_poly.pdbx_strand_id
1 'polypeptide(L)'
;MMTKSSITNFTTLTSKPDNLNVKIVRLVTGEDVLADFIEDSSDGTVLLSNPMSLIFKRMPTGQNAMHMSPWLPIELIEENIAQIHSADILTVVNPRNELVDHYNTVVDSEQNRLILQDEQIKYALNRLREEELEEIEEVMEQVKNNNPIH
;
A
#
# COMPACT_ATOMS: atom_id res chain seq x y z
N MET A 1 13.39 2.79 39.92
CA MET A 1 13.04 2.43 39.51
C MET A 1 12.85 1.63 38.89
N MET A 2 12.67 1.43 38.87
CA MET A 2 12.40 0.71 38.27
C MET A 2 11.58 0.39 37.89
N THR A 3 11.44 0.44 38.20
CA THR A 3 10.32 0.11 37.87
C THR A 3 9.92 0.32 36.59
N LYS A 4 10.29 0.91 35.96
CA LYS A 4 9.95 1.01 34.74
C LYS A 4 10.02 -0.02 33.99
N SER A 5 10.72 -0.76 34.06
CA SER A 5 10.82 -1.87 33.24
C SER A 5 9.64 -2.70 33.28
N SER A 6 9.14 -2.95 34.38
CA SER A 6 7.98 -3.78 34.43
C SER A 6 6.87 -3.18 33.70
N ILE A 7 6.83 -1.92 33.64
CA ILE A 7 5.83 -1.26 32.94
C ILE A 7 5.82 -1.58 31.52
N THR A 8 6.95 -1.59 30.93
CA THR A 8 6.98 -1.83 29.53
C THR A 8 6.57 -3.20 29.20
N ASN A 9 6.84 -4.10 30.04
CA ASN A 9 6.60 -5.45 29.67
C ASN A 9 5.19 -5.76 29.39
N PHE A 10 4.30 -5.43 30.28
CA PHE A 10 2.96 -5.83 30.04
C PHE A 10 2.36 -5.03 28.95
N THR A 11 2.84 -3.86 28.73
CA THR A 11 2.33 -3.12 27.65
C THR A 11 2.63 -3.78 26.36
N THR A 12 3.79 -4.26 26.19
CA THR A 12 4.12 -4.90 24.94
C THR A 12 3.31 -6.12 24.71
N LEU A 13 2.90 -6.78 25.75
CA LEU A 13 2.10 -7.95 25.58
C LEU A 13 0.74 -7.66 25.02
N THR A 14 0.20 -6.54 25.40
CA THR A 14 -1.14 -6.22 24.98
C THR A 14 -1.18 -5.41 23.72
N SER A 15 -0.16 -4.67 23.45
CA SER A 15 -0.16 -3.85 22.27
C SER A 15 0.05 -4.68 21.04
N LYS A 16 -0.51 -4.26 19.96
CA LYS A 16 -0.29 -4.89 18.69
C LYS A 16 1.14 -4.60 18.26
N PRO A 17 1.94 -5.62 18.00
CA PRO A 17 3.32 -5.40 17.57
C PRO A 17 3.43 -4.52 16.35
N ASP A 18 2.44 -4.61 15.50
CA ASP A 18 2.44 -3.88 14.24
C ASP A 18 2.44 -2.37 14.42
N ASN A 19 1.89 -1.91 15.54
CA ASN A 19 1.78 -0.48 15.77
C ASN A 19 3.09 0.16 16.19
N LEU A 20 4.07 -0.64 16.61
CA LEU A 20 5.33 -0.12 17.11
C LEU A 20 6.19 0.51 16.03
N ASN A 21 5.99 0.12 14.80
CA ASN A 21 6.84 0.54 13.70
C ASN A 21 6.18 1.55 12.77
N VAL A 22 4.96 1.95 13.06
CA VAL A 22 4.29 2.93 12.23
C VAL A 22 4.87 4.31 12.50
N LYS A 23 5.37 4.97 11.45
CA LYS A 23 6.06 6.25 11.55
C LYS A 23 5.55 7.21 10.49
N ILE A 24 5.63 8.49 10.80
CA ILE A 24 5.49 9.52 9.79
C ILE A 24 6.90 9.83 9.29
N VAL A 25 7.10 9.65 8.00
CA VAL A 25 8.39 9.89 7.36
C VAL A 25 8.25 11.11 6.47
N ARG A 26 9.01 12.16 6.78
CA ARG A 26 9.04 13.33 5.91
C ARG A 26 10.22 13.18 4.97
N LEU A 27 9.93 13.23 3.69
CA LEU A 27 10.95 13.13 2.66
C LEU A 27 11.55 14.50 2.35
N VAL A 28 12.70 14.50 1.75
CA VAL A 28 13.37 15.75 1.36
C VAL A 28 12.55 16.54 0.36
N THR A 29 11.63 15.91 -0.33
CA THR A 29 10.69 16.58 -1.23
C THR A 29 9.61 17.36 -0.50
N GLY A 30 9.48 17.16 0.81
CA GLY A 30 8.41 17.77 1.60
C GLY A 30 7.18 16.90 1.77
N GLU A 31 7.13 15.74 1.13
CA GLU A 31 6.03 14.82 1.29
C GLU A 31 6.09 14.12 2.65
N ASP A 32 4.92 13.88 3.23
CA ASP A 32 4.80 13.08 4.45
C ASP A 32 4.18 11.74 4.09
N VAL A 33 4.84 10.68 4.52
CA VAL A 33 4.40 9.30 4.27
C VAL A 33 4.23 8.61 5.61
N LEU A 34 3.08 7.99 5.80
CA LEU A 34 2.81 7.19 7.00
C LEU A 34 2.95 5.74 6.61
N ALA A 35 3.79 5.01 7.31
CA ALA A 35 4.12 3.64 6.91
C ALA A 35 4.63 2.83 8.08
N ASP A 36 4.59 1.52 7.91
CA ASP A 36 5.29 0.60 8.78
C ASP A 36 6.76 0.67 8.37
N PHE A 37 7.59 1.20 9.25
CA PHE A 37 8.97 1.54 8.97
C PHE A 37 9.88 0.38 9.32
N ILE A 38 10.57 -0.15 8.34
CA ILE A 38 11.51 -1.24 8.52
C ILE A 38 12.89 -0.71 8.16
N GLU A 39 13.72 -0.58 9.16
CA GLU A 39 15.06 -0.06 8.94
C GLU A 39 15.97 -1.17 8.45
N ASP A 40 16.63 -0.93 7.34
CA ASP A 40 17.69 -1.80 6.84
C ASP A 40 18.97 -1.01 6.81
N SER A 41 19.76 -1.17 7.84
CA SER A 41 20.93 -0.33 8.03
C SER A 41 22.16 -0.82 7.27
N SER A 42 22.08 -1.95 6.61
CA SER A 42 23.28 -2.54 6.02
C SER A 42 23.77 -1.77 4.80
N ASP A 43 22.87 -1.17 4.04
CA ASP A 43 23.22 -0.47 2.80
C ASP A 43 22.69 0.96 2.72
N GLY A 44 22.16 1.49 3.82
CA GLY A 44 21.63 2.85 3.82
C GLY A 44 20.24 2.95 3.21
N THR A 45 19.53 1.85 3.07
CA THR A 45 18.17 1.87 2.58
C THR A 45 17.19 1.58 3.70
N VAL A 46 15.95 1.97 3.47
CA VAL A 46 14.85 1.80 4.40
C VAL A 46 13.67 1.23 3.63
N LEU A 47 12.97 0.30 4.25
CA LEU A 47 11.76 -0.25 3.68
C LEU A 47 10.55 0.36 4.37
N LEU A 48 9.59 0.81 3.58
CA LEU A 48 8.31 1.32 4.07
C LEU A 48 7.21 0.36 3.61
N SER A 49 6.58 -0.30 4.57
CA SER A 49 5.49 -1.22 4.25
C SER A 49 4.17 -0.49 4.32
N ASN A 50 3.32 -0.71 3.35
CA ASN A 50 2.01 -0.08 3.21
C ASN A 50 2.08 1.44 3.34
N PRO A 51 2.94 2.11 2.55
CA PRO A 51 3.09 3.55 2.68
C PRO A 51 1.87 4.29 2.19
N MET A 52 1.43 5.24 3.01
CA MET A 52 0.31 6.10 2.72
C MET A 52 0.77 7.55 2.62
N SER A 53 0.31 8.24 1.60
CA SER A 53 0.52 9.67 1.49
C SER A 53 -0.36 10.38 2.51
N LEU A 54 0.23 11.23 3.31
CA LEU A 54 -0.48 11.95 4.36
C LEU A 54 -0.47 13.43 4.03
N ILE A 55 -1.66 14.01 3.85
CA ILE A 55 -1.80 15.43 3.60
C ILE A 55 -2.61 16.02 4.74
N PHE A 56 -2.00 16.98 5.42
CA PHE A 56 -2.64 17.66 6.54
C PHE A 56 -2.74 19.13 6.23
N LYS A 57 -3.94 19.69 6.35
CA LYS A 57 -4.18 21.10 6.07
C LYS A 57 -4.77 21.77 7.30
N ARG A 58 -4.17 22.89 7.68
CA ARG A 58 -4.72 23.74 8.71
C ARG A 58 -5.61 24.77 8.03
N MET A 59 -6.88 24.76 8.41
CA MET A 59 -7.84 25.66 7.79
C MET A 59 -7.93 26.94 8.62
N PRO A 60 -8.20 28.10 7.96
CA PRO A 60 -8.36 29.37 8.70
C PRO A 60 -9.47 29.34 9.71
N THR A 61 -10.47 28.48 9.52
CA THR A 61 -11.59 28.34 10.44
C THR A 61 -11.22 27.64 11.75
N GLY A 62 -10.01 27.12 11.85
CA GLY A 62 -9.57 26.33 12.99
C GLY A 62 -9.84 24.86 12.86
N GLN A 63 -10.60 24.44 11.88
CA GLN A 63 -10.77 23.03 11.58
C GLN A 63 -9.62 22.55 10.72
N ASN A 64 -9.15 21.35 11.01
CA ASN A 64 -8.07 20.77 10.24
C ASN A 64 -8.62 19.65 9.38
N ALA A 65 -8.03 19.48 8.21
CA ALA A 65 -8.40 18.42 7.30
C ALA A 65 -7.19 17.52 7.08
N MET A 66 -7.43 16.21 7.07
CA MET A 66 -6.40 15.23 6.84
C MET A 66 -6.88 14.27 5.76
N HIS A 67 -5.99 13.99 4.81
CA HIS A 67 -6.27 13.03 3.75
C HIS A 67 -5.16 11.99 3.72
N MET A 68 -5.55 10.74 3.62
CA MET A 68 -4.63 9.61 3.57
C MET A 68 -4.99 8.75 2.39
N SER A 69 -4.01 8.48 1.54
CA SER A 69 -4.20 7.64 0.36
C SER A 69 -2.94 6.83 0.09
N PRO A 70 -3.04 5.72 -0.65
CA PRO A 70 -1.85 4.94 -0.97
C PRO A 70 -0.80 5.81 -1.65
N TRP A 71 0.44 5.67 -1.23
CA TRP A 71 1.55 6.40 -1.83
C TRP A 71 2.02 5.76 -3.12
N LEU A 72 1.93 4.45 -3.21
CA LEU A 72 2.29 3.69 -4.40
C LEU A 72 1.03 3.23 -5.13
N PRO A 73 1.14 2.95 -6.42
CA PRO A 73 0.00 2.42 -7.19
C PRO A 73 -0.23 0.95 -6.86
N ILE A 74 -0.94 0.70 -5.78
CA ILE A 74 -1.11 -0.64 -5.21
C ILE A 74 -1.75 -1.63 -6.17
N GLU A 75 -2.52 -1.13 -7.14
CA GLU A 75 -3.16 -1.97 -8.14
C GLU A 75 -2.18 -2.57 -9.16
N LEU A 76 -0.95 -2.03 -9.22
CA LEU A 76 0.02 -2.39 -10.25
C LEU A 76 1.25 -3.12 -9.70
N ILE A 77 1.36 -3.27 -8.39
CA ILE A 77 2.57 -3.82 -7.77
C ILE A 77 2.25 -5.11 -7.03
N GLU A 78 3.24 -5.98 -6.93
CA GLU A 78 3.05 -7.25 -6.22
C GLU A 78 2.99 -7.07 -4.72
N GLU A 79 3.92 -6.29 -4.19
CA GLU A 79 3.98 -6.04 -2.76
C GLU A 79 3.98 -4.54 -2.51
N ASN A 80 3.21 -4.11 -1.55
CA ASN A 80 3.12 -2.69 -1.20
C ASN A 80 4.24 -2.31 -0.25
N ILE A 81 5.45 -2.37 -0.75
CA ILE A 81 6.66 -2.03 0.00
C ILE A 81 7.51 -1.11 -0.85
N ALA A 82 7.92 0.00 -0.28
CA ALA A 82 8.82 0.93 -0.94
C ALA A 82 10.20 0.83 -0.34
N GLN A 83 11.22 0.76 -1.17
CA GLN A 83 12.59 0.84 -0.74
C GLN A 83 13.11 2.23 -1.08
N ILE A 84 13.56 2.96 -0.09
CA ILE A 84 14.07 4.32 -0.28
C ILE A 84 15.44 4.46 0.36
N HIS A 85 16.20 5.43 -0.11
CA HIS A 85 17.49 5.74 0.50
C HIS A 85 17.28 6.56 1.77
N SER A 86 18.03 6.26 2.80
CA SER A 86 17.95 7.04 4.03
C SER A 86 18.31 8.51 3.79
N ALA A 87 19.12 8.80 2.77
CA ALA A 87 19.46 10.17 2.42
C ALA A 87 18.27 11.00 1.93
N ASP A 88 17.20 10.33 1.49
CA ASP A 88 16.00 11.03 1.01
C ASP A 88 15.01 11.29 2.14
N ILE A 89 15.34 10.89 3.34
CA ILE A 89 14.50 11.11 4.53
C ILE A 89 15.00 12.34 5.28
N LEU A 90 14.10 13.29 5.46
CA LEU A 90 14.42 14.47 6.23
C LEU A 90 14.26 14.21 7.73
N THR A 91 13.17 13.57 8.11
CA THR A 91 12.94 13.22 9.51
C THR A 91 11.91 12.10 9.63
N VAL A 92 11.96 11.43 10.76
CA VAL A 92 11.02 10.36 11.11
C VAL A 92 10.46 10.69 12.48
N VAL A 93 9.14 10.71 12.60
CA VAL A 93 8.49 11.03 13.87
C VAL A 93 7.43 9.99 14.21
N ASN A 94 7.14 9.90 15.48
CA ASN A 94 6.14 8.96 15.97
C ASN A 94 4.75 9.58 15.88
N PRO A 95 3.80 8.89 15.24
CA PRO A 95 2.44 9.38 15.18
C PRO A 95 1.74 9.15 16.51
N ARG A 96 0.66 9.91 16.74
CA ARG A 96 -0.23 9.65 17.87
C ARG A 96 -0.97 8.35 17.65
N ASN A 97 -1.38 7.70 18.73
CA ASN A 97 -2.07 6.42 18.65
C ASN A 97 -3.34 6.47 17.80
N GLU A 98 -4.07 7.57 17.88
CA GLU A 98 -5.28 7.75 17.09
C GLU A 98 -4.99 7.71 15.59
N LEU A 99 -3.85 8.26 15.19
CA LEU A 99 -3.44 8.23 13.80
C LEU A 99 -3.01 6.84 13.38
N VAL A 100 -2.33 6.11 14.27
CA VAL A 100 -1.95 4.72 14.00
C VAL A 100 -3.18 3.86 13.81
N ASP A 101 -4.17 4.03 14.67
CA ASP A 101 -5.42 3.27 14.55
C ASP A 101 -6.12 3.56 13.24
N HIS A 102 -6.17 4.82 12.87
CA HIS A 102 -6.77 5.21 11.60
C HIS A 102 -6.00 4.64 10.41
N TYR A 103 -4.68 4.69 10.48
CA TYR A 103 -3.82 4.11 9.45
C TYR A 103 -4.10 2.63 9.28
N ASN A 104 -4.16 1.88 10.37
CA ASN A 104 -4.43 0.45 10.29
C ASN A 104 -5.80 0.17 9.67
N THR A 105 -6.79 0.97 10.02
CA THR A 105 -8.12 0.83 9.43
C THR A 105 -8.10 1.09 7.93
N VAL A 106 -7.40 2.13 7.50
CA VAL A 106 -7.32 2.47 6.08
C VAL A 106 -6.55 1.40 5.31
N VAL A 107 -5.45 0.90 5.87
CA VAL A 107 -4.68 -0.16 5.22
C VAL A 107 -5.53 -1.41 5.05
N ASP A 108 -6.24 -1.83 6.08
CA ASP A 108 -7.10 -3.00 6.00
C ASP A 108 -8.21 -2.80 4.96
N SER A 109 -8.79 -1.63 4.92
CA SER A 109 -9.83 -1.30 3.96
C SER A 109 -9.31 -1.35 2.53
N GLU A 110 -8.11 -0.81 2.30
CA GLU A 110 -7.51 -0.84 0.98
C GLU A 110 -7.15 -2.25 0.53
N GLN A 111 -6.67 -3.08 1.44
CA GLN A 111 -6.36 -4.47 1.13
C GLN A 111 -7.62 -5.24 0.77
N ASN A 112 -8.70 -5.04 1.50
CA ASN A 112 -9.97 -5.69 1.20
C ASN A 112 -10.51 -5.23 -0.15
N ARG A 113 -10.39 -3.95 -0.45
CA ARG A 113 -10.80 -3.40 -1.74
C ARG A 113 -10.02 -4.04 -2.88
N LEU A 114 -8.72 -4.22 -2.69
CA LEU A 114 -7.86 -4.84 -3.69
C LEU A 114 -8.25 -6.28 -3.97
N ILE A 115 -8.57 -7.04 -2.94
CA ILE A 115 -8.99 -8.43 -3.12
C ILE A 115 -10.22 -8.49 -4.01
N LEU A 116 -11.20 -7.65 -3.74
CA LEU A 116 -12.43 -7.62 -4.53
C LEU A 116 -12.15 -7.19 -5.97
N GLN A 117 -11.32 -6.18 -6.16
CA GLN A 117 -10.96 -5.73 -7.50
C GLN A 117 -10.20 -6.78 -8.28
N ASP A 118 -9.31 -7.49 -7.60
CA ASP A 118 -8.51 -8.51 -8.25
C ASP A 118 -9.40 -9.62 -8.80
N GLU A 119 -10.40 -10.04 -8.05
CA GLU A 119 -11.36 -11.03 -8.51
C GLU A 119 -12.15 -10.53 -9.71
N GLN A 120 -12.57 -9.26 -9.67
CA GLN A 120 -13.29 -8.66 -10.79
C GLN A 120 -12.43 -8.57 -12.03
N ILE A 121 -11.17 -8.18 -11.87
CA ILE A 121 -10.22 -8.07 -12.97
C ILE A 121 -9.96 -9.45 -13.57
N LYS A 122 -9.76 -10.45 -12.74
CA LYS A 122 -9.55 -11.82 -13.22
C LYS A 122 -10.75 -12.31 -14.01
N TYR A 123 -11.94 -12.05 -13.51
CA TYR A 123 -13.15 -12.44 -14.21
C TYR A 123 -13.23 -11.75 -15.58
N ALA A 124 -12.97 -10.46 -15.61
CA ALA A 124 -13.00 -9.70 -16.86
C ALA A 124 -11.95 -10.18 -17.86
N LEU A 125 -10.75 -10.47 -17.37
CA LEU A 125 -9.68 -10.97 -18.23
C LEU A 125 -10.01 -12.35 -18.79
N ASN A 126 -10.63 -13.20 -18.00
CA ASN A 126 -11.04 -14.51 -18.46
C ASN A 126 -12.10 -14.40 -19.55
N ARG A 127 -13.04 -13.48 -19.39
CA ARG A 127 -14.06 -13.26 -20.41
C ARG A 127 -13.47 -12.75 -21.70
N LEU A 128 -12.54 -11.80 -21.62
CA LEU A 128 -11.87 -11.29 -22.82
C LEU A 128 -11.10 -12.38 -23.52
N ARG A 129 -10.44 -13.25 -22.77
CA ARG A 129 -9.70 -14.36 -23.36
C ARG A 129 -10.63 -15.31 -24.10
N GLU A 130 -11.78 -15.61 -23.51
CA GLU A 130 -12.76 -16.46 -24.19
C GLU A 130 -13.26 -15.84 -25.47
N GLU A 131 -13.55 -14.54 -25.45
CA GLU A 131 -14.00 -13.82 -26.63
C GLU A 131 -12.92 -13.82 -27.71
N GLU A 132 -11.66 -13.60 -27.33
CA GLU A 132 -10.56 -13.65 -28.29
C GLU A 132 -10.41 -15.03 -28.91
N LEU A 133 -10.55 -16.06 -28.11
CA LEU A 133 -10.46 -17.44 -28.63
C LEU A 133 -11.59 -17.72 -29.60
N GLU A 134 -12.80 -17.28 -29.31
CA GLU A 134 -13.92 -17.42 -30.22
C GLU A 134 -13.68 -16.68 -31.53
N GLU A 135 -13.16 -15.46 -31.47
CA GLU A 135 -12.85 -14.71 -32.68
C GLU A 135 -11.76 -15.40 -33.51
N ILE A 136 -10.75 -15.92 -32.86
CA ILE A 136 -9.68 -16.62 -33.53
C ILE A 136 -10.24 -17.87 -34.21
N GLU A 137 -11.07 -18.62 -33.51
CA GLU A 137 -11.70 -19.80 -34.08
C GLU A 137 -12.57 -19.44 -35.29
N GLU A 138 -13.34 -18.38 -35.21
CA GLU A 138 -14.15 -17.92 -36.33
C GLU A 138 -13.30 -17.56 -37.54
N VAL A 139 -12.23 -16.80 -37.29
CA VAL A 139 -11.33 -16.39 -38.34
C VAL A 139 -10.66 -17.60 -38.99
N MET A 140 -10.22 -18.53 -38.17
CA MET A 140 -9.58 -19.75 -38.67
C MET A 140 -10.56 -20.59 -39.50
N GLU A 141 -11.81 -20.67 -39.06
CA GLU A 141 -12.82 -21.38 -39.79
C GLU A 141 -13.14 -20.70 -41.11
N GLN A 142 -13.22 -19.38 -41.13
CA GLN A 142 -13.44 -18.63 -42.34
C GLN A 142 -12.28 -18.83 -43.33
N VAL A 143 -11.07 -18.78 -42.86
CA VAL A 143 -9.90 -19.00 -43.71
C VAL A 143 -9.93 -20.40 -44.27
N LYS A 144 -10.29 -21.38 -43.45
CA LYS A 144 -10.39 -22.77 -43.91
C LYS A 144 -11.44 -22.93 -44.99
N ASN A 145 -12.58 -22.26 -44.83
CA ASN A 145 -13.66 -22.32 -45.79
C ASN A 145 -13.39 -21.55 -47.09
N ASN A 146 -12.65 -20.44 -46.98
CA ASN A 146 -12.38 -19.57 -48.10
C ASN A 146 -11.09 -19.87 -48.82
N ASN A 147 -10.36 -20.87 -48.37
CA ASN A 147 -9.11 -21.28 -49.00
C ASN A 147 -9.20 -22.75 -49.38
N PRO A 148 -9.98 -23.07 -50.39
CA PRO A 148 -10.16 -24.46 -50.79
C PRO A 148 -8.85 -25.02 -51.31
N ILE A 149 -8.63 -26.23 -50.98
CA ILE A 149 -7.45 -26.96 -51.47
C ILE A 149 -7.77 -27.45 -52.87
N HIS A 150 -6.85 -27.21 -53.75
CA HIS A 150 -6.98 -27.66 -55.14
C HIS A 150 -6.10 -28.83 -55.42
#